data_b05bc0ad70d1797e7ba791ac3caefcea
#
_entry.id   b05bc0ad70d1797e7ba791ac3caefcea
#
_cell.length_a   1.000
_cell.length_b   1.000
_cell.length_c   1.000
_cell.angle_alpha   90.00
_cell.angle_beta   90.00
_cell.angle_gamma   90.00
#
_symmetry.space_group_name_H-M   'P 1'
#
loop_
_entity.id
_entity.type
_entity.pdbx_description
1 polymer ?
#
loop_
_entity_poly.entity_id
_entity_poly.type
_entity_poly.pdbx_seq_one_letter_code
_entity_poly.pdbx_strand_id
1 'polypeptide(L)'
;ETNATIRKGMASVIDDLDFFPDLSVVEHLDLLARAHGVPDPESIVDEVLEEVQLVPQSGQLPGTLSSGQRRRLALGTAFVRPRRLLVLDEPEQRLDVEGVAWLAARLAEERKRGLAIVFASHEPYLVGQVATRIVQVGPPTPDADAAAEPGAGVEA
;
A
#
# COMPACT_ATOMS: atom_id res chain seq x y z
N GLU A 1 22.58 -14.04 3.99
CA GLU A 1 22.77 -12.62 3.59
C GLU A 1 21.67 -12.12 2.66
N THR A 2 21.25 -12.90 1.66
CA THR A 2 20.20 -12.52 0.68
C THR A 2 18.87 -12.13 1.35
N ASN A 3 18.43 -12.87 2.37
CA ASN A 3 17.17 -12.61 3.08
C ASN A 3 17.15 -11.29 3.87
N ALA A 4 18.28 -10.86 4.41
CA ALA A 4 18.38 -9.60 5.15
C ALA A 4 18.35 -8.38 4.22
N THR A 5 18.98 -8.49 3.07
CA THR A 5 19.01 -7.42 2.05
C THR A 5 17.63 -7.24 1.41
N ILE A 6 16.91 -8.33 1.14
CA ILE A 6 15.54 -8.28 0.62
C ILE A 6 14.61 -7.62 1.64
N ARG A 7 14.66 -8.03 2.91
CA ARG A 7 13.83 -7.45 3.97
C ARG A 7 14.07 -5.96 4.19
N LYS A 8 15.32 -5.51 4.07
CA LYS A 8 15.66 -4.07 4.17
C LYS A 8 15.06 -3.24 3.04
N GLY A 9 14.86 -3.85 1.86
CA GLY A 9 14.30 -3.17 0.69
C GLY A 9 12.79 -3.35 0.52
N MET A 10 12.11 -4.05 1.43
CA MET A 10 10.68 -4.30 1.34
C MET A 10 9.92 -3.56 2.44
N ALA A 11 8.91 -2.81 2.05
CA ALA A 11 7.90 -2.27 2.96
C ALA A 11 6.56 -2.97 2.73
N SER A 12 5.83 -3.26 3.80
CA SER A 12 4.50 -3.88 3.69
C SER A 12 3.51 -3.22 4.63
N VAL A 13 2.27 -3.13 4.17
CA VAL A 13 1.09 -2.80 4.98
C VAL A 13 0.07 -3.89 4.69
N ILE A 14 0.02 -4.88 5.57
CA ILE A 14 -0.82 -6.07 5.46
C ILE A 14 -1.68 -6.07 6.73
N ASP A 15 -2.97 -6.21 6.59
CA ASP A 15 -3.95 -6.17 7.68
C ASP A 15 -3.89 -4.89 8.56
N ASP A 16 -4.51 -4.95 9.74
CA ASP A 16 -4.42 -3.91 10.74
C ASP A 16 -3.06 -3.99 11.44
N LEU A 17 -2.23 -2.98 11.24
CA LEU A 17 -0.95 -2.87 11.94
C LEU A 17 -1.18 -2.64 13.43
N ASP A 18 -0.52 -3.44 14.24
CA ASP A 18 -0.39 -3.20 15.68
C ASP A 18 0.64 -2.08 15.90
N PHE A 19 0.16 -0.95 16.40
CA PHE A 19 1.02 0.16 16.79
C PHE A 19 1.45 0.02 18.25
N PHE A 20 2.63 0.53 18.57
CA PHE A 20 3.04 0.66 19.96
C PHE A 20 2.09 1.62 20.70
N PRO A 21 1.42 1.17 21.77
CA PRO A 21 0.35 1.96 22.39
C PRO A 21 0.87 3.26 23.05
N ASP A 22 2.14 3.28 23.42
CA ASP A 22 2.78 4.36 24.16
C ASP A 22 3.58 5.34 23.29
N LEU A 23 3.65 5.11 21.99
CA LEU A 23 4.29 6.02 21.03
C LEU A 23 3.24 6.82 20.28
N SER A 24 3.45 8.13 20.19
CA SER A 24 2.66 9.02 19.36
C SER A 24 2.88 8.75 17.86
N VAL A 25 2.04 9.34 17.01
CA VAL A 25 2.14 9.23 15.56
C VAL A 25 3.53 9.60 15.05
N VAL A 26 4.06 10.75 15.48
CA VAL A 26 5.38 11.23 15.08
C VAL A 26 6.49 10.30 15.57
N GLU A 27 6.40 9.81 16.81
CA GLU A 27 7.41 8.90 17.39
C GLU A 27 7.43 7.55 16.67
N HIS A 28 6.29 7.04 16.19
CA HIS A 28 6.25 5.83 15.35
C HIS A 28 7.01 6.01 14.04
N LEU A 29 6.77 7.13 13.36
CA LEU A 29 7.43 7.40 12.09
C LEU A 29 8.93 7.64 12.28
N ASP A 30 9.33 8.39 13.31
CA ASP A 30 10.73 8.67 13.64
C ASP A 30 11.49 7.38 14.01
N LEU A 31 10.87 6.53 14.85
CA LEU A 31 11.46 5.22 15.19
C LEU A 31 11.75 4.39 13.94
N LEU A 32 10.80 4.33 13.00
CA LEU A 32 10.98 3.56 11.77
C LEU A 32 12.01 4.19 10.83
N ALA A 33 12.00 5.50 10.68
CA ALA A 33 13.00 6.21 9.88
C ALA A 33 14.43 5.91 10.38
N ARG A 34 14.66 6.05 11.68
CA ARG A 34 15.96 5.75 12.32
C ARG A 34 16.32 4.27 12.25
N ALA A 35 15.39 3.37 12.52
CA ALA A 35 15.62 1.93 12.46
C ALA A 35 16.00 1.44 11.05
N HIS A 36 15.53 2.14 10.02
CA HIS A 36 15.86 1.84 8.62
C HIS A 36 17.01 2.67 8.05
N GLY A 37 17.68 3.49 8.89
CA GLY A 37 18.88 4.22 8.52
C GLY A 37 18.61 5.37 7.54
N VAL A 38 17.47 6.03 7.67
CA VAL A 38 17.20 7.27 6.91
C VAL A 38 18.21 8.34 7.33
N PRO A 39 18.90 9.00 6.39
CA PRO A 39 19.94 9.98 6.73
C PRO A 39 19.43 11.20 7.50
N ASP A 40 18.24 11.68 7.14
CA ASP A 40 17.54 12.80 7.77
C ASP A 40 16.14 12.37 8.22
N PRO A 41 16.04 11.72 9.40
CA PRO A 41 14.76 11.20 9.87
C PRO A 41 13.71 12.28 10.12
N GLU A 42 14.11 13.43 10.64
CA GLU A 42 13.19 14.52 10.97
C GLU A 42 12.52 15.08 9.71
N SER A 43 13.30 15.38 8.68
CA SER A 43 12.78 15.89 7.41
C SER A 43 11.80 14.92 6.76
N ILE A 44 12.13 13.63 6.67
CA ILE A 44 11.25 12.64 6.04
C ILE A 44 9.97 12.39 6.87
N VAL A 45 10.05 12.47 8.19
CA VAL A 45 8.88 12.34 9.06
C VAL A 45 7.92 13.50 8.85
N ASP A 46 8.43 14.72 8.79
CA ASP A 46 7.61 15.91 8.52
C ASP A 46 6.93 15.82 7.14
N GLU A 47 7.68 15.47 6.10
CA GLU A 47 7.16 15.26 4.75
C GLU A 47 6.04 14.19 4.72
N VAL A 48 6.27 13.06 5.39
CA VAL A 48 5.28 11.97 5.44
C VAL A 48 4.06 12.37 6.26
N LEU A 49 4.20 13.08 7.38
CA LEU A 49 3.07 13.58 8.16
C LEU A 49 2.16 14.52 7.35
N GLU A 50 2.76 15.41 6.57
CA GLU A 50 2.00 16.28 5.66
C GLU A 50 1.30 15.44 4.59
N GLU A 51 2.02 14.53 3.96
CA GLU A 51 1.52 13.67 2.89
C GLU A 51 0.34 12.81 3.33
N VAL A 52 0.44 12.14 4.48
CA VAL A 52 -0.65 11.33 5.03
C VAL A 52 -1.71 12.15 5.76
N GLN A 53 -1.56 13.48 5.81
CA GLN A 53 -2.49 14.43 6.44
C GLN A 53 -2.69 14.15 7.94
N LEU A 54 -1.62 13.85 8.65
CA LEU A 54 -1.65 13.60 10.10
C LEU A 54 -0.87 14.61 10.93
N VAL A 55 -0.48 15.76 10.36
CA VAL A 55 0.19 16.84 11.09
C VAL A 55 -0.59 17.26 12.37
N PRO A 56 -1.92 17.48 12.31
CA PRO A 56 -2.67 17.84 13.52
C PRO A 56 -2.73 16.73 14.59
N GLN A 57 -2.50 15.49 14.20
CA GLN A 57 -2.51 14.30 15.07
C GLN A 57 -1.11 13.81 15.45
N SER A 58 -0.05 14.53 15.08
CA SER A 58 1.34 14.09 15.25
C SER A 58 1.70 13.66 16.68
N GLY A 59 1.19 14.39 17.67
CA GLY A 59 1.37 14.08 19.10
C GLY A 59 0.35 13.13 19.71
N GLN A 60 -0.62 12.63 18.96
CA GLN A 60 -1.65 11.71 19.46
C GLN A 60 -1.17 10.27 19.48
N LEU A 61 -1.70 9.49 20.43
CA LEU A 61 -1.49 8.05 20.48
C LEU A 61 -2.38 7.33 19.44
N PRO A 62 -1.93 6.23 18.84
CA PRO A 62 -2.69 5.50 17.80
C PRO A 62 -4.08 5.05 18.27
N GLY A 63 -4.25 4.75 19.55
CA GLY A 63 -5.53 4.36 20.13
C GLY A 63 -6.61 5.45 20.09
N THR A 64 -6.22 6.71 19.93
CA THR A 64 -7.15 7.87 19.88
C THR A 64 -7.50 8.29 18.45
N LEU A 65 -6.84 7.71 17.44
CA LEU A 65 -7.08 8.01 16.04
C LEU A 65 -8.37 7.35 15.53
N SER A 66 -9.04 8.01 14.59
CA SER A 66 -10.10 7.37 13.81
C SER A 66 -9.54 6.22 12.95
N SER A 67 -10.41 5.34 12.46
CA SER A 67 -10.00 4.22 11.62
C SER A 67 -9.28 4.67 10.33
N GLY A 68 -9.75 5.75 9.70
CA GLY A 68 -9.10 6.35 8.55
C GLY A 68 -7.73 6.95 8.88
N GLN A 69 -7.61 7.65 10.01
CA GLN A 69 -6.33 8.18 10.48
C GLN A 69 -5.33 7.05 10.82
N ARG A 70 -5.79 5.98 11.44
CA ARG A 70 -4.95 4.79 11.68
C ARG A 70 -4.48 4.16 10.37
N ARG A 71 -5.35 4.08 9.35
CA ARG A 71 -4.96 3.58 8.02
C ARG A 71 -3.91 4.50 7.37
N ARG A 72 -4.07 5.82 7.46
CA ARG A 72 -3.09 6.79 6.98
C ARG A 72 -1.74 6.64 7.71
N LEU A 73 -1.75 6.44 9.04
CA LEU A 73 -0.54 6.16 9.81
C LEU A 73 0.12 4.86 9.33
N ALA A 74 -0.64 3.79 9.10
CA ALA A 74 -0.12 2.53 8.58
C ALA A 74 0.59 2.71 7.23
N LEU A 75 0.01 3.47 6.32
CA LEU A 75 0.65 3.83 5.05
C LEU A 75 1.92 4.67 5.27
N GLY A 76 1.87 5.64 6.20
CA GLY A 76 3.02 6.46 6.59
C GLY A 76 4.21 5.62 7.06
N THR A 77 3.97 4.54 7.82
CA THR A 77 5.05 3.63 8.26
C THR A 77 5.77 2.95 7.10
N ALA A 78 5.11 2.74 5.98
CA ALA A 78 5.75 2.24 4.78
C ALA A 78 6.47 3.35 4.00
N PHE A 79 5.92 4.59 4.01
CA PHE A 79 6.48 5.69 3.24
C PHE A 79 7.72 6.32 3.89
N VAL A 80 7.85 6.30 5.19
CA VAL A 80 8.96 6.92 5.93
C VAL A 80 10.29 6.19 5.76
N ARG A 81 10.31 4.96 5.24
CA ARG A 81 11.50 4.14 5.12
C ARG A 81 11.92 3.89 3.67
N PRO A 82 13.23 3.71 3.38
CA PRO A 82 13.72 3.31 2.06
C PRO A 82 13.12 1.97 1.64
N ARG A 83 12.69 1.87 0.38
CA ARG A 83 12.08 0.66 -0.16
C ARG A 83 12.34 0.48 -1.65
N ARG A 84 12.39 -0.77 -2.10
CA ARG A 84 12.44 -1.16 -3.52
C ARG A 84 11.21 -1.95 -3.93
N LEU A 85 10.52 -2.51 -2.93
CA LEU A 85 9.27 -3.24 -3.08
C LEU A 85 8.29 -2.76 -2.01
N LEU A 86 7.08 -2.45 -2.44
CA LEU A 86 5.95 -2.12 -1.57
C LEU A 86 4.87 -3.19 -1.74
N VAL A 87 4.45 -3.81 -0.63
CA VAL A 87 3.39 -4.82 -0.60
C VAL A 87 2.24 -4.29 0.23
N LEU A 88 1.05 -4.22 -0.37
CA LEU A 88 -0.13 -3.65 0.26
C LEU A 88 -1.30 -4.62 0.17
N ASP A 89 -2.03 -4.76 1.26
CA ASP A 89 -3.29 -5.49 1.29
C ASP A 89 -4.44 -4.53 1.60
N GLU A 90 -5.37 -4.44 0.64
CA GLU A 90 -6.52 -3.54 0.67
C GLU A 90 -6.18 -2.13 1.22
N PRO A 91 -5.16 -1.45 0.65
CA PRO A 91 -4.62 -0.22 1.23
C PRO A 91 -5.64 0.93 1.27
N GLU A 92 -6.67 0.87 0.48
CA GLU A 92 -7.78 1.81 0.42
C GLU A 92 -8.80 1.66 1.54
N GLN A 93 -8.81 0.55 2.26
CA GLN A 93 -9.78 0.33 3.33
C GLN A 93 -9.79 1.48 4.33
N ARG A 94 -11.00 1.90 4.74
CA ARG A 94 -11.23 2.99 5.72
C ARG A 94 -10.77 4.38 5.27
N LEU A 95 -10.31 4.52 4.02
CA LEU A 95 -10.09 5.82 3.40
C LEU A 95 -11.40 6.33 2.78
N ASP A 96 -11.59 7.63 2.85
CA ASP A 96 -12.64 8.32 2.09
C ASP A 96 -12.25 8.43 0.60
N VAL A 97 -13.15 8.94 -0.21
CA VAL A 97 -12.95 9.08 -1.67
C VAL A 97 -11.68 9.91 -1.97
N GLU A 98 -11.45 10.99 -1.23
CA GLU A 98 -10.27 11.82 -1.39
C GLU A 98 -8.99 11.08 -0.97
N GLY A 99 -9.06 10.28 0.09
CA GLY A 99 -7.97 9.42 0.54
C GLY A 99 -7.61 8.33 -0.47
N VAL A 100 -8.60 7.73 -1.12
CA VAL A 100 -8.36 6.75 -2.20
C VAL A 100 -7.71 7.42 -3.40
N ALA A 101 -8.19 8.61 -3.80
CA ALA A 101 -7.61 9.37 -4.91
C ALA A 101 -6.15 9.80 -4.62
N TRP A 102 -5.89 10.29 -3.40
CA TRP A 102 -4.53 10.58 -2.94
C TRP A 102 -3.62 9.35 -3.01
N LEU A 103 -4.07 8.21 -2.47
CA LEU A 103 -3.30 6.97 -2.47
C LEU A 103 -2.97 6.50 -3.89
N ALA A 104 -3.96 6.55 -4.80
CA ALA A 104 -3.76 6.18 -6.20
C ALA A 104 -2.71 7.05 -6.87
N ALA A 105 -2.79 8.37 -6.70
CA ALA A 105 -1.81 9.32 -7.24
C ALA A 105 -0.41 9.05 -6.68
N ARG A 106 -0.31 8.83 -5.38
CA ARG A 106 0.96 8.55 -4.69
C ARG A 106 1.62 7.26 -5.19
N LEU A 107 0.86 6.17 -5.28
CA LEU A 107 1.39 4.89 -5.77
C LEU A 107 1.77 4.96 -7.25
N ALA A 108 0.99 5.65 -8.07
CA ALA A 108 1.32 5.88 -9.47
C ALA A 108 2.64 6.65 -9.65
N GLU A 109 2.90 7.64 -8.80
CA GLU A 109 4.14 8.40 -8.80
C GLU A 109 5.34 7.56 -8.35
N GLU A 110 5.21 6.78 -7.30
CA GLU A 110 6.24 5.83 -6.84
C GLU A 110 6.60 4.81 -7.94
N ARG A 111 5.58 4.28 -8.61
CA ARG A 111 5.79 3.38 -9.75
C ARG A 111 6.58 4.05 -10.86
N LYS A 112 6.27 5.30 -11.23
CA LYS A 112 7.02 6.06 -12.24
C LYS A 112 8.49 6.25 -11.86
N ARG A 113 8.77 6.35 -10.56
CA ARG A 113 10.14 6.44 -10.02
C ARG A 113 10.84 5.08 -9.95
N GLY A 114 10.20 4.00 -10.36
CA GLY A 114 10.77 2.66 -10.45
C GLY A 114 10.56 1.78 -9.24
N LEU A 115 9.68 2.16 -8.30
CA LEU A 115 9.29 1.30 -7.20
C LEU A 115 8.46 0.12 -7.71
N ALA A 116 8.83 -1.09 -7.33
CA ALA A 116 7.99 -2.26 -7.52
C ALA A 116 6.84 -2.25 -6.50
N ILE A 117 5.61 -2.40 -6.97
CA ILE A 117 4.41 -2.40 -6.11
C ILE A 117 3.60 -3.64 -6.39
N VAL A 118 3.27 -4.37 -5.33
CA VAL A 118 2.31 -5.47 -5.34
C VAL A 118 1.19 -5.12 -4.37
N PHE A 119 -0.03 -5.13 -4.83
CA PHE A 119 -1.17 -4.86 -3.95
C PHE A 119 -2.38 -5.71 -4.29
N ALA A 120 -3.13 -6.10 -3.27
CA ALA A 120 -4.47 -6.65 -3.38
C ALA A 120 -5.47 -5.51 -3.15
N SER A 121 -6.49 -5.41 -3.99
CA SER A 121 -7.50 -4.38 -3.87
C SER A 121 -8.79 -4.80 -4.58
N HIS A 122 -9.91 -4.39 -4.02
CA HIS A 122 -11.24 -4.49 -4.63
C HIS A 122 -11.72 -3.12 -5.19
N GLU A 123 -10.90 -2.06 -5.07
CA GLU A 123 -11.26 -0.72 -5.53
C GLU A 123 -10.87 -0.51 -7.02
N PRO A 124 -11.85 -0.47 -7.93
CA PRO A 124 -11.57 -0.39 -9.37
C PRO A 124 -10.78 0.85 -9.77
N TYR A 125 -11.03 1.98 -9.09
CA TYR A 125 -10.33 3.23 -9.37
C TYR A 125 -8.84 3.10 -9.05
N LEU A 126 -8.50 2.59 -7.85
CA LEU A 126 -7.11 2.37 -7.45
C LEU A 126 -6.40 1.43 -8.40
N VAL A 127 -7.03 0.29 -8.72
CA VAL A 127 -6.48 -0.70 -9.66
C VAL A 127 -6.23 -0.07 -11.02
N GLY A 128 -7.21 0.67 -11.56
CA GLY A 128 -7.10 1.30 -12.88
C GLY A 128 -6.00 2.37 -12.97
N GLN A 129 -5.71 3.10 -11.89
CA GLN A 129 -4.67 4.12 -11.86
C GLN A 129 -3.25 3.55 -11.64
N VAL A 130 -3.12 2.48 -10.88
CA VAL A 130 -1.82 2.01 -10.39
C VAL A 130 -1.34 0.74 -11.10
N ALA A 131 -2.22 -0.23 -11.35
CA ALA A 131 -1.81 -1.53 -11.85
C ALA A 131 -1.33 -1.48 -13.30
N THR A 132 -0.21 -2.15 -13.57
CA THR A 132 0.27 -2.42 -14.94
C THR A 132 -0.05 -3.84 -15.36
N ARG A 133 -0.29 -4.72 -14.40
CA ARG A 133 -0.69 -6.11 -14.58
C ARG A 133 -1.65 -6.50 -13.48
N ILE A 134 -2.71 -7.20 -13.84
CA ILE A 134 -3.70 -7.72 -12.89
C ILE A 134 -3.64 -9.24 -12.93
N VAL A 135 -3.65 -9.85 -11.73
CA VAL A 135 -3.79 -11.29 -11.54
C VAL A 135 -5.04 -11.51 -10.70
N GLN A 136 -6.01 -12.22 -11.26
CA GLN A 136 -7.19 -12.60 -10.50
C GLN A 136 -6.87 -13.83 -9.64
N VAL A 137 -7.16 -13.72 -8.35
CA VAL A 137 -7.04 -14.81 -7.38
C VAL A 137 -8.44 -15.22 -6.97
N GLY A 138 -8.84 -16.43 -7.35
CA GLY A 138 -10.18 -16.96 -7.08
C GLY A 138 -10.29 -18.42 -7.59
N PRO A 139 -11.43 -19.09 -7.37
CA PRO A 139 -11.65 -20.38 -8.01
C PRO A 139 -11.52 -20.20 -9.51
N PRO A 140 -10.94 -21.21 -10.23
CA PRO A 140 -10.80 -21.11 -11.67
C PRO A 140 -12.18 -20.87 -12.28
N THR A 141 -12.30 -19.82 -13.11
CA THR A 141 -13.47 -19.65 -13.97
C THR A 141 -13.55 -20.88 -14.84
N PRO A 142 -14.69 -21.58 -14.91
CA PRO A 142 -14.86 -22.67 -15.89
C PRO A 142 -14.53 -22.09 -17.26
N ASP A 143 -13.65 -22.81 -17.97
CA ASP A 143 -13.01 -22.40 -19.20
C ASP A 143 -13.97 -21.71 -20.18
N ALA A 144 -13.66 -20.47 -20.53
CA ALA A 144 -14.29 -19.79 -21.66
C ALA A 144 -13.93 -20.42 -23.03
N ASP A 145 -13.04 -21.43 -23.02
CA ASP A 145 -12.61 -22.16 -24.23
C ASP A 145 -13.53 -23.33 -24.62
N ALA A 146 -14.56 -23.65 -23.82
CA ALA A 146 -15.50 -24.74 -24.19
C ALA A 146 -16.63 -24.31 -25.16
N ALA A 147 -16.63 -23.08 -25.64
CA ALA A 147 -17.69 -22.55 -26.53
C ALA A 147 -17.29 -22.39 -28.00
N ALA A 148 -16.14 -22.96 -28.42
CA ALA A 148 -15.70 -22.95 -29.81
C ALA A 148 -15.58 -24.38 -30.39
N GLU A 149 -16.66 -25.15 -30.38
CA GLU A 149 -16.78 -26.27 -31.29
C GLU A 149 -17.29 -25.73 -32.63
N PRO A 150 -16.52 -25.86 -33.72
CA PRO A 150 -17.04 -25.55 -35.06
C PRO A 150 -18.05 -26.60 -35.46
N GLY A 151 -19.28 -26.13 -35.71
CA GLY A 151 -20.39 -26.96 -36.18
C GLY A 151 -19.98 -27.88 -37.32
N ALA A 152 -20.12 -29.17 -37.06
CA ALA A 152 -20.01 -30.21 -38.07
C ALA A 152 -21.03 -29.96 -39.18
N GLY A 153 -20.54 -29.91 -40.40
CA GLY A 153 -21.33 -29.82 -41.61
C GLY A 153 -22.33 -30.97 -41.74
N VAL A 154 -23.52 -30.64 -42.12
CA VAL A 154 -24.51 -31.60 -42.63
C VAL A 154 -24.36 -31.62 -44.15
N GLU A 155 -23.81 -32.69 -44.66
CA GLU A 155 -24.02 -33.10 -46.05
C GLU A 155 -25.34 -33.87 -46.12
N ALA A 156 -26.17 -33.52 -47.01
CA ALA A 156 -26.97 -34.40 -47.86
C ALA A 156 -27.66 -33.61 -48.95
#